data_98b017a3df39e30ea1dc2b207071ea1e
#
_entry.id   98b017a3df39e30ea1dc2b207071ea1e
#
_cell.length_a   1.000
_cell.length_b   1.000
_cell.length_c   1.000
_cell.angle_alpha   90.00
_cell.angle_beta   90.00
_cell.angle_gamma   90.00
#
_symmetry.space_group_name_H-M   'P 1'
#
loop_
_entity.id
_entity.type
_entity.pdbx_description
1 polymer ?
#
loop_
_entity_poly.entity_id
_entity_poly.type
_entity_poly.pdbx_seq_one_letter_code
_entity_poly.pdbx_strand_id
1 'polypeptide(L)'
;TNDLKTYKDTNSVRHFYANSASMINIAKIIYFLKDNNIYNNTKIIIISDHGYRVSSKYFEKPNTKFIALYNSLLMYKDFNAKGKLRIDTNFMTAADMPYLAVNHIKGIRNIFNNKIITNDYKTNGANIIRIRSWKPENQNSNTYDFNTYYHVNNNILDTNNWKLYCWYYESNYSKEIDLSLGFRE
;
A
#
# COMPACT_ATOMS: atom_id res chain seq x y z
N THR A 1 10.25 -20.86 16.07
CA THR A 1 10.17 -20.21 17.39
C THR A 1 11.45 -19.47 17.78
N ASN A 2 12.58 -19.69 17.10
CA ASN A 2 13.85 -18.99 17.37
C ASN A 2 13.92 -17.59 16.73
N ASP A 3 13.10 -17.30 15.73
CA ASP A 3 13.14 -16.02 15.00
C ASP A 3 12.63 -14.82 15.83
N LEU A 4 11.78 -15.06 16.83
CA LEU A 4 11.29 -14.00 17.73
C LEU A 4 12.37 -13.40 18.64
N LYS A 5 13.44 -14.15 18.92
CA LYS A 5 14.57 -13.68 19.73
C LYS A 5 15.45 -12.63 19.01
N THR A 6 15.33 -12.50 17.70
CA THR A 6 16.09 -11.54 16.90
C THR A 6 15.43 -10.15 16.84
N TYR A 7 14.16 -10.01 17.23
CA TYR A 7 13.50 -8.72 17.29
C TYR A 7 13.88 -8.00 18.59
N LYS A 8 14.91 -7.17 18.51
CA LYS A 8 15.34 -6.31 19.63
C LYS A 8 14.38 -5.16 19.92
N ASP A 9 13.46 -4.86 19.00
CA ASP A 9 12.51 -3.77 19.09
C ASP A 9 11.14 -4.26 19.57
N THR A 10 10.72 -3.75 20.74
CA THR A 10 9.42 -4.07 21.37
C THR A 10 8.23 -3.72 20.44
N ASN A 11 8.37 -2.69 19.59
CA ASN A 11 7.31 -2.28 18.67
C ASN A 11 7.13 -3.30 17.54
N SER A 12 8.21 -3.84 17.00
CA SER A 12 8.15 -4.88 15.96
C SER A 12 7.48 -6.16 16.49
N VAL A 13 7.76 -6.53 17.74
CA VAL A 13 7.11 -7.68 18.40
C VAL A 13 5.61 -7.45 18.57
N ARG A 14 5.20 -6.28 19.03
CA ARG A 14 3.78 -5.90 19.16
C ARG A 14 3.05 -5.94 17.83
N HIS A 15 3.68 -5.41 16.77
CA HIS A 15 3.14 -5.47 15.42
C HIS A 15 2.98 -6.89 14.91
N PHE A 16 3.97 -7.75 15.16
CA PHE A 16 3.87 -9.16 14.79
C PHE A 16 2.66 -9.83 15.43
N TYR A 17 2.46 -9.66 16.74
CA TYR A 17 1.31 -10.26 17.43
C TYR A 17 -0.02 -9.68 16.97
N ALA A 18 -0.13 -8.36 16.77
CA ALA A 18 -1.34 -7.72 16.28
C ALA A 18 -1.72 -8.23 14.88
N ASN A 19 -0.74 -8.29 13.96
CA ASN A 19 -0.97 -8.82 12.62
C ASN A 19 -1.30 -10.32 12.63
N SER A 20 -0.66 -11.09 13.50
CA SER A 20 -0.96 -12.52 13.66
C SER A 20 -2.40 -12.74 14.14
N ALA A 21 -2.85 -11.97 15.12
CA ALA A 21 -4.24 -12.01 15.59
C ALA A 21 -5.23 -11.65 14.46
N SER A 22 -4.94 -10.63 13.68
CA SER A 22 -5.74 -10.24 12.51
C SER A 22 -5.82 -11.37 11.48
N MET A 23 -4.69 -12.02 11.17
CA MET A 23 -4.65 -13.15 10.23
C MET A 23 -5.42 -14.38 10.74
N ILE A 24 -5.41 -14.64 12.05
CA ILE A 24 -6.24 -15.70 12.66
C ILE A 24 -7.72 -15.39 12.47
N ASN A 25 -8.14 -14.14 12.65
CA ASN A 25 -9.54 -13.76 12.44
C ASN A 25 -9.95 -13.83 10.96
N ILE A 26 -9.09 -13.44 10.05
CA ILE A 26 -9.29 -13.62 8.60
C ILE A 26 -9.44 -15.11 8.26
N ALA A 27 -8.60 -15.98 8.85
CA ALA A 27 -8.71 -17.42 8.65
C ALA A 27 -10.09 -17.96 9.12
N LYS A 28 -10.62 -17.48 10.26
CA LYS A 28 -11.96 -17.85 10.71
C LYS A 28 -13.04 -17.47 9.71
N ILE A 29 -12.95 -16.27 9.12
CA ILE A 29 -13.87 -15.83 8.06
C ILE A 29 -13.78 -16.76 6.86
N ILE A 30 -12.56 -17.12 6.43
CA ILE A 30 -12.34 -18.03 5.30
C ILE A 30 -12.93 -19.41 5.60
N TYR A 31 -12.77 -19.96 6.80
CA TYR A 31 -13.40 -21.23 7.21
C TYR A 31 -14.92 -21.12 7.17
N PHE A 32 -15.50 -20.05 7.72
CA PHE A 32 -16.94 -19.81 7.65
C PHE A 32 -17.46 -19.82 6.21
N LEU A 33 -16.76 -19.15 5.27
CA LEU A 33 -17.14 -19.15 3.86
C LEU A 33 -17.08 -20.55 3.25
N LYS A 34 -16.11 -21.37 3.63
CA LYS A 34 -15.94 -22.75 3.15
C LYS A 34 -17.04 -23.65 3.72
N ASP A 35 -17.31 -23.59 5.00
CA ASP A 35 -18.30 -24.41 5.70
C ASP A 35 -19.72 -24.14 5.16
N ASN A 36 -19.97 -22.91 4.70
CA ASN A 36 -21.24 -22.52 4.09
C ASN A 36 -21.25 -22.67 2.55
N ASN A 37 -20.23 -23.28 1.94
CA ASN A 37 -20.13 -23.49 0.49
C ASN A 37 -20.18 -22.23 -0.38
N ILE A 38 -19.88 -21.08 0.18
CA ILE A 38 -19.88 -19.79 -0.56
C ILE A 38 -18.46 -19.30 -0.90
N TYR A 39 -17.41 -19.96 -0.39
CA TYR A 39 -16.02 -19.55 -0.61
C TYR A 39 -15.65 -19.42 -2.10
N ASN A 40 -16.09 -20.38 -2.94
CA ASN A 40 -15.77 -20.34 -4.36
C ASN A 40 -16.44 -19.17 -5.08
N ASN A 41 -17.63 -18.80 -4.64
CA ASN A 41 -18.41 -17.69 -5.20
C ASN A 41 -18.16 -16.35 -4.49
N THR A 42 -17.09 -16.28 -3.72
CA THR A 42 -16.69 -15.05 -3.00
C THR A 42 -15.35 -14.57 -3.50
N LYS A 43 -15.30 -13.33 -3.98
CA LYS A 43 -14.07 -12.59 -4.24
C LYS A 43 -13.58 -12.01 -2.91
N ILE A 44 -12.29 -12.18 -2.58
CA ILE A 44 -11.73 -11.70 -1.32
C ILE A 44 -10.59 -10.74 -1.62
N ILE A 45 -10.66 -9.54 -1.07
CA ILE A 45 -9.60 -8.53 -1.14
C ILE A 45 -9.26 -8.14 0.30
N ILE A 46 -8.01 -8.35 0.69
CA ILE A 46 -7.49 -7.94 2.00
C ILE A 46 -6.41 -6.92 1.75
N ILE A 47 -6.58 -5.74 2.31
CA ILE A 47 -5.68 -4.62 2.10
C ILE A 47 -5.38 -3.92 3.43
N SER A 48 -4.16 -3.43 3.61
CA SER A 48 -3.84 -2.45 4.63
C SER A 48 -3.76 -1.04 4.03
N ASP A 49 -4.04 -0.04 4.83
CA ASP A 49 -3.95 1.38 4.48
C ASP A 49 -2.50 1.79 4.18
N HIS A 50 -1.55 1.27 4.94
CA HIS A 50 -0.11 1.47 4.75
C HIS A 50 0.68 0.27 5.32
N GLY A 51 1.97 0.23 5.03
CA GLY A 51 2.92 -0.67 5.69
C GLY A 51 3.35 -0.14 7.06
N TYR A 52 4.31 -0.81 7.68
CA TYR A 52 4.86 -0.37 8.95
C TYR A 52 6.38 -0.20 8.85
N ARG A 53 6.89 0.83 9.53
CA ARG A 53 8.32 1.10 9.60
C ARG A 53 8.99 0.10 10.54
N VAL A 54 9.33 -1.06 9.98
CA VAL A 54 10.12 -2.07 10.67
C VAL A 54 11.60 -1.74 10.46
N SER A 55 12.38 -1.72 11.53
CA SER A 55 13.84 -1.72 11.41
C SER A 55 14.25 -3.07 10.79
N SER A 56 14.65 -3.04 9.54
CA SER A 56 15.07 -4.23 8.80
C SER A 56 16.32 -3.91 8.01
N LYS A 57 17.32 -4.80 8.10
CA LYS A 57 18.54 -4.73 7.27
C LYS A 57 18.26 -4.66 5.76
N TYR A 58 17.08 -5.09 5.33
CA TYR A 58 16.66 -5.02 3.93
C TYR A 58 16.33 -3.60 3.46
N PHE A 59 16.04 -2.68 4.40
CA PHE A 59 15.65 -1.30 4.12
C PHE A 59 16.62 -0.27 4.75
N GLU A 60 17.85 -0.68 5.04
CA GLU A 60 18.87 0.19 5.68
C GLU A 60 19.61 1.11 4.70
N LYS A 61 19.43 0.94 3.38
CA LYS A 61 20.01 1.86 2.40
C LYS A 61 19.44 3.27 2.60
N PRO A 62 20.25 4.33 2.46
CA PRO A 62 19.82 5.72 2.73
C PRO A 62 18.51 6.12 2.05
N ASN A 63 18.29 5.69 0.83
CA ASN A 63 17.11 6.05 0.02
C ASN A 63 15.89 5.13 0.23
N THR A 64 15.99 4.12 1.09
CA THR A 64 14.94 3.11 1.25
C THR A 64 14.26 3.16 2.62
N LYS A 65 14.64 4.11 3.48
CA LYS A 65 14.22 4.21 4.89
C LYS A 65 12.70 4.16 5.13
N PHE A 66 11.91 4.59 4.15
CA PHE A 66 10.45 4.65 4.28
C PHE A 66 9.70 3.69 3.36
N ILE A 67 10.39 2.91 2.54
CA ILE A 67 9.74 2.00 1.58
C ILE A 67 8.81 1.02 2.31
N ALA A 68 9.24 0.48 3.45
CA ALA A 68 8.41 -0.43 4.24
C ALA A 68 7.09 0.21 4.71
N LEU A 69 7.05 1.53 4.92
CA LEU A 69 5.83 2.25 5.29
C LEU A 69 4.84 2.33 4.12
N TYR A 70 5.34 2.44 2.90
CA TYR A 70 4.51 2.56 1.69
C TYR A 70 4.14 1.22 1.07
N ASN A 71 4.79 0.14 1.51
CA ASN A 71 4.49 -1.21 1.05
C ASN A 71 3.33 -1.80 1.86
N SER A 72 2.11 -1.44 1.48
CA SER A 72 0.89 -1.96 2.09
C SER A 72 0.64 -3.41 1.66
N LEU A 73 -0.02 -4.17 2.53
CA LEU A 73 -0.48 -5.51 2.20
C LEU A 73 -1.59 -5.44 1.15
N LEU A 74 -1.51 -6.27 0.13
CA LEU A 74 -2.61 -6.58 -0.77
C LEU A 74 -2.66 -8.09 -0.99
N MET A 75 -3.74 -8.74 -0.57
CA MET A 75 -4.03 -10.13 -0.88
C MET A 75 -5.33 -10.22 -1.66
N TYR A 76 -5.34 -11.02 -2.70
CA TYR A 76 -6.46 -11.14 -3.62
C TYR A 76 -6.79 -12.59 -3.92
N LYS A 77 -8.08 -12.92 -3.84
CA LYS A 77 -8.65 -14.17 -4.31
C LYS A 77 -9.82 -13.89 -5.22
N ASP A 78 -9.76 -14.35 -6.45
CA ASP A 78 -10.88 -14.28 -7.40
C ASP A 78 -11.90 -15.39 -7.18
N PHE A 79 -13.05 -15.30 -7.84
CA PHE A 79 -14.04 -16.37 -7.91
C PHE A 79 -13.39 -17.67 -8.38
N ASN A 80 -13.77 -18.78 -7.78
CA ASN A 80 -13.30 -20.11 -8.11
C ASN A 80 -11.77 -20.31 -8.11
N ALA A 81 -11.01 -19.36 -7.56
CA ALA A 81 -9.57 -19.47 -7.47
C ALA A 81 -9.17 -20.66 -6.58
N LYS A 82 -8.26 -21.48 -7.11
CA LYS A 82 -7.74 -22.71 -6.46
C LYS A 82 -6.21 -22.65 -6.43
N GLY A 83 -5.63 -23.42 -5.54
CA GLY A 83 -4.18 -23.55 -5.42
C GLY A 83 -3.61 -22.89 -4.17
N LYS A 84 -2.27 -22.88 -4.10
CA LYS A 84 -1.53 -22.29 -2.99
C LYS A 84 -1.45 -20.79 -3.12
N LEU A 85 -1.29 -20.11 -1.99
CA LEU A 85 -0.93 -18.69 -1.97
C LEU A 85 0.40 -18.50 -2.73
N ARG A 86 0.45 -17.48 -3.57
CA ARG A 86 1.64 -17.10 -4.34
C ARG A 86 1.89 -15.61 -4.20
N ILE A 87 3.14 -15.22 -4.33
CA ILE A 87 3.52 -13.81 -4.43
C ILE A 87 3.37 -13.40 -5.90
N ASP A 88 2.64 -12.32 -6.13
CA ASP A 88 2.55 -11.65 -7.43
C ASP A 88 3.43 -10.41 -7.40
N THR A 89 4.31 -10.25 -8.36
CA THR A 89 5.25 -9.13 -8.48
C THR A 89 4.77 -8.04 -9.44
N ASN A 90 3.57 -8.18 -9.99
CA ASN A 90 2.96 -7.13 -10.78
C ASN A 90 2.79 -5.87 -9.93
N PHE A 91 3.09 -4.72 -10.52
CA PHE A 91 2.94 -3.44 -9.85
C PHE A 91 1.47 -3.15 -9.52
N MET A 92 1.18 -3.02 -8.24
CA MET A 92 -0.16 -2.74 -7.73
C MET A 92 -0.10 -1.63 -6.68
N THR A 93 -1.19 -0.88 -6.58
CA THR A 93 -1.38 0.15 -5.56
C THR A 93 -2.71 -0.06 -4.85
N ALA A 94 -2.93 0.60 -3.72
CA ALA A 94 -4.24 0.58 -3.04
C ALA A 94 -5.38 1.12 -3.92
N ALA A 95 -5.07 1.98 -4.89
CA ALA A 95 -6.05 2.51 -5.85
C ALA A 95 -6.53 1.48 -6.88
N ASP A 96 -5.87 0.32 -7.00
CA ASP A 96 -6.35 -0.79 -7.84
C ASP A 96 -7.52 -1.58 -7.22
N MET A 97 -7.79 -1.37 -5.93
CA MET A 97 -8.83 -2.13 -5.23
C MET A 97 -10.22 -2.03 -5.90
N PRO A 98 -10.71 -0.86 -6.33
CA PRO A 98 -11.98 -0.78 -7.05
C PRO A 98 -11.97 -1.61 -8.34
N TYR A 99 -10.87 -1.58 -9.09
CA TYR A 99 -10.72 -2.41 -10.29
C TYR A 99 -10.75 -3.90 -9.94
N LEU A 100 -9.99 -4.35 -8.96
CA LEU A 100 -9.98 -5.76 -8.53
C LEU A 100 -11.37 -6.24 -8.09
N ALA A 101 -12.15 -5.37 -7.44
CA ALA A 101 -13.49 -5.70 -7.00
C ALA A 101 -14.45 -5.95 -8.18
N VAL A 102 -14.37 -5.16 -9.25
CA VAL A 102 -15.36 -5.13 -10.32
C VAL A 102 -14.84 -5.58 -11.69
N ASN A 103 -13.59 -6.03 -11.82
CA ASN A 103 -12.95 -6.39 -13.11
C ASN A 103 -13.67 -7.50 -13.91
N HIS A 104 -14.56 -8.24 -13.26
CA HIS A 104 -15.41 -9.25 -13.90
C HIS A 104 -16.66 -8.64 -14.58
N ILE A 105 -16.93 -7.34 -14.37
CA ILE A 105 -18.08 -6.64 -14.95
C ILE A 105 -17.56 -5.57 -15.92
N LYS A 106 -17.92 -5.67 -17.19
CA LYS A 106 -17.48 -4.71 -18.21
C LYS A 106 -18.19 -3.36 -18.06
N GLY A 107 -17.45 -2.30 -18.28
CA GLY A 107 -17.99 -0.93 -18.40
C GLY A 107 -18.45 -0.27 -17.11
N ILE A 108 -18.13 -0.85 -15.96
CA ILE A 108 -18.42 -0.22 -14.65
C ILE A 108 -17.74 1.13 -14.56
N ARG A 109 -18.50 2.12 -14.13
CA ARG A 109 -18.02 3.51 -13.97
C ARG A 109 -17.90 3.90 -12.51
N ASN A 110 -16.91 4.71 -12.23
CA ASN A 110 -16.74 5.35 -10.93
C ASN A 110 -17.86 6.40 -10.75
N ILE A 111 -18.59 6.32 -9.65
CA ILE A 111 -19.75 7.17 -9.36
C ILE A 111 -19.37 8.65 -9.14
N PHE A 112 -18.13 8.96 -8.79
CA PHE A 112 -17.69 10.32 -8.51
C PHE A 112 -17.24 11.07 -9.77
N ASN A 113 -16.65 10.40 -10.76
CA ASN A 113 -16.09 11.05 -11.94
C ASN A 113 -16.59 10.48 -13.26
N ASN A 114 -17.51 9.52 -13.23
CA ASN A 114 -18.13 8.86 -14.37
C ASN A 114 -17.14 8.20 -15.37
N LYS A 115 -15.87 7.99 -14.99
CA LYS A 115 -14.89 7.29 -15.82
C LYS A 115 -15.01 5.78 -15.62
N ILE A 116 -14.70 5.00 -16.65
CA ILE A 116 -14.62 3.54 -16.54
C ILE A 116 -13.50 3.20 -15.54
N ILE A 117 -13.78 2.24 -14.65
CA ILE A 117 -12.80 1.76 -13.67
C ILE A 117 -11.81 0.85 -14.39
N THR A 118 -10.56 1.28 -14.51
CA THR A 118 -9.44 0.56 -15.11
C THR A 118 -8.25 0.54 -14.16
N ASN A 119 -7.19 -0.18 -14.52
CA ASN A 119 -5.92 -0.19 -13.79
C ASN A 119 -4.73 0.35 -14.61
N ASP A 120 -5.00 0.99 -15.72
CA ASP A 120 -4.00 1.50 -16.65
C ASP A 120 -3.40 2.87 -16.25
N TYR A 121 -3.98 3.53 -15.24
CA TYR A 121 -3.50 4.84 -14.73
C TYR A 121 -2.05 4.80 -14.20
N LYS A 122 -1.51 3.62 -13.90
CA LYS A 122 -0.17 3.40 -13.34
C LYS A 122 0.85 2.86 -14.35
N THR A 123 0.56 2.95 -15.65
CA THR A 123 1.45 2.45 -16.70
C THR A 123 2.87 2.99 -16.59
N ASN A 124 3.02 4.23 -16.12
CA ASN A 124 4.31 4.88 -15.87
C ASN A 124 4.74 4.83 -14.40
N GLY A 125 4.16 3.93 -13.60
CA GLY A 125 4.40 3.87 -12.17
C GLY A 125 3.47 4.76 -11.34
N ALA A 126 3.81 4.97 -10.07
CA ALA A 126 3.05 5.81 -9.16
C ALA A 126 3.96 6.73 -8.34
N ASN A 127 3.45 7.92 -8.07
CA ASN A 127 4.09 8.87 -7.18
C ASN A 127 3.54 8.70 -5.78
N ILE A 128 4.44 8.55 -4.81
CA ILE A 128 4.11 8.37 -3.40
C ILE A 128 4.61 9.56 -2.62
N ILE A 129 3.67 10.28 -2.04
CA ILE A 129 3.95 11.49 -1.28
C ILE A 129 3.65 11.21 0.19
N ARG A 130 4.60 11.55 1.05
CA ARG A 130 4.39 11.57 2.49
C ARG A 130 4.22 12.98 2.98
N ILE A 131 3.10 13.24 3.61
CA ILE A 131 2.81 14.47 4.31
C ILE A 131 3.47 14.42 5.70
N ARG A 132 4.11 15.49 6.13
CA ARG A 132 4.85 15.54 7.39
C ARG A 132 3.93 15.40 8.61
N SER A 133 2.88 16.17 8.64
CA SER A 133 1.84 16.10 9.69
C SER A 133 0.58 16.79 9.19
N TRP A 134 -0.54 16.15 9.44
CA TRP A 134 -1.81 16.84 9.33
C TRP A 134 -2.06 17.59 10.64
N LYS A 135 -2.42 18.87 10.53
CA LYS A 135 -2.84 19.68 11.67
C LYS A 135 -4.24 20.21 11.40
N PRO A 136 -5.09 20.41 12.44
CA PRO A 136 -6.42 20.96 12.26
C PRO A 136 -6.44 22.30 11.50
N GLU A 137 -5.40 23.12 11.68
CA GLU A 137 -5.24 24.41 11.00
C GLU A 137 -5.14 24.25 9.47
N ASN A 138 -4.68 23.10 8.99
CA ASN A 138 -4.52 22.81 7.57
C ASN A 138 -5.82 22.32 6.92
N GLN A 139 -6.89 22.12 7.69
CA GLN A 139 -8.16 21.57 7.19
C GLN A 139 -8.79 22.45 6.09
N ASN A 140 -8.61 23.76 6.17
CA ASN A 140 -9.17 24.75 5.24
C ASN A 140 -8.16 25.25 4.20
N SER A 141 -6.91 24.79 4.27
CA SER A 141 -5.88 25.08 3.28
C SER A 141 -5.63 23.84 2.44
N ASN A 142 -5.53 24.01 1.13
CA ASN A 142 -5.12 22.94 0.23
C ASN A 142 -3.59 22.75 0.22
N THR A 143 -2.89 23.29 1.23
CA THR A 143 -1.43 23.22 1.36
C THR A 143 -1.03 22.14 2.36
N TYR A 144 -0.09 21.32 1.97
CA TYR A 144 0.45 20.23 2.80
C TYR A 144 1.98 20.27 2.77
N ASP A 145 2.59 20.16 3.94
CA ASP A 145 4.04 20.00 4.02
C ASP A 145 4.46 18.62 3.57
N PHE A 146 5.32 18.52 2.56
CA PHE A 146 5.90 17.23 2.22
C PHE A 146 7.07 16.88 3.11
N ASN A 147 7.20 15.58 3.33
CA ASN A 147 8.40 15.02 3.92
C ASN A 147 9.23 14.26 2.90
N THR A 148 8.58 13.48 2.06
CA THR A 148 9.25 12.58 1.13
C THR A 148 8.39 12.37 -0.11
N TYR A 149 9.03 12.36 -1.26
CA TYR A 149 8.43 12.04 -2.54
C TYR A 149 9.22 10.93 -3.21
N TYR A 150 8.53 9.83 -3.52
CA TYR A 150 9.06 8.73 -4.29
C TYR A 150 8.28 8.53 -5.57
N HIS A 151 8.98 8.15 -6.62
CA HIS A 151 8.38 7.50 -7.77
C HIS A 151 8.73 6.01 -7.74
N VAL A 152 7.75 5.16 -7.95
CA VAL A 152 7.93 3.71 -8.01
C VAL A 152 7.21 3.13 -9.21
N ASN A 153 7.86 2.18 -9.89
CA ASN A 153 7.25 1.38 -10.95
C ASN A 153 7.75 -0.07 -10.87
N ASN A 154 7.13 -0.96 -11.64
CA ASN A 154 7.48 -2.38 -11.69
C ASN A 154 7.42 -3.05 -10.30
N ASN A 155 8.27 -4.04 -10.06
CA ASN A 155 8.29 -4.82 -8.83
C ASN A 155 8.69 -3.95 -7.62
N ILE A 156 7.74 -3.68 -6.74
CA ILE A 156 7.94 -2.87 -5.52
C ILE A 156 8.87 -3.52 -4.49
N LEU A 157 9.11 -4.83 -4.59
CA LEU A 157 10.04 -5.55 -3.71
C LEU A 157 11.49 -5.34 -4.11
N ASP A 158 11.75 -4.82 -5.31
CA ASP A 158 13.08 -4.40 -5.75
C ASP A 158 13.28 -2.91 -5.43
N THR A 159 14.20 -2.63 -4.51
CA THR A 159 14.50 -1.25 -4.07
C THR A 159 15.06 -0.36 -5.20
N ASN A 160 15.58 -0.93 -6.28
CA ASN A 160 16.06 -0.16 -7.43
C ASN A 160 14.92 0.46 -8.25
N ASN A 161 13.71 -0.05 -8.10
CA ASN A 161 12.50 0.50 -8.74
C ASN A 161 11.93 1.73 -8.00
N TRP A 162 12.52 2.10 -6.87
CA TRP A 162 12.13 3.26 -6.08
C TRP A 162 13.10 4.40 -6.30
N LYS A 163 12.62 5.50 -6.87
CA LYS A 163 13.40 6.72 -7.08
C LYS A 163 12.96 7.77 -6.07
N LEU A 164 13.91 8.26 -5.28
CA LEU A 164 13.69 9.37 -4.35
C LEU A 164 13.94 10.69 -5.09
N TYR A 165 12.92 11.57 -5.14
CA TYR A 165 13.05 12.88 -5.78
C TYR A 165 13.24 14.01 -4.77
N CYS A 166 12.72 13.87 -3.55
CA CYS A 166 12.86 14.88 -2.53
C CYS A 166 12.94 14.24 -1.15
N TRP A 167 13.91 14.71 -0.36
CA TRP A 167 14.04 14.40 1.05
C TRP A 167 14.19 15.72 1.81
N TYR A 168 13.16 16.10 2.55
CA TYR A 168 13.29 17.20 3.49
C TYR A 168 13.79 16.67 4.83
N TYR A 169 15.06 16.96 5.13
CA TYR A 169 15.57 16.90 6.48
C TYR A 169 15.13 18.17 7.23
N GLU A 170 14.89 18.07 8.52
CA GLU A 170 14.43 19.15 9.41
C GLU A 170 15.39 20.36 9.40
N SER A 171 15.32 21.20 8.43
CA SER A 171 15.87 22.54 8.50
C SER A 171 14.87 23.50 7.86
N ASN A 172 14.24 24.27 8.67
CA ASN A 172 13.54 25.57 8.52
C ASN A 172 13.15 26.12 7.12
N TYR A 173 12.93 25.27 6.12
CA TYR A 173 12.47 25.69 4.78
C TYR A 173 11.16 24.97 4.43
N SER A 174 10.07 25.71 4.62
CA SER A 174 8.81 25.39 3.93
C SER A 174 8.95 25.83 2.46
N LYS A 175 9.04 24.91 1.54
CA LYS A 175 8.82 25.20 0.13
C LYS A 175 7.42 24.66 -0.20
N GLU A 176 6.49 25.56 -0.45
CA GLU A 176 5.20 25.20 -1.03
C GLU A 176 5.45 24.61 -2.42
N ILE A 177 5.00 23.38 -2.62
CA ILE A 177 4.95 22.78 -3.95
C ILE A 177 3.48 22.80 -4.35
N ASP A 178 3.16 23.57 -5.37
CA ASP A 178 1.85 23.61 -5.97
C ASP A 178 1.57 22.30 -6.71
N LEU A 179 0.72 21.47 -6.11
CA LEU A 179 0.30 20.19 -6.69
C LEU A 179 -0.62 20.35 -7.92
N SER A 180 -1.11 21.56 -8.18
CA SER A 180 -1.93 21.86 -9.37
C SER A 180 -1.08 21.92 -10.65
N LEU A 181 0.21 22.19 -10.52
CA LEU A 181 1.17 22.10 -11.59
C LEU A 181 1.52 20.61 -11.78
N GLY A 182 0.74 19.92 -12.61
CA GLY A 182 1.09 18.57 -13.02
C GLY A 182 2.59 18.52 -13.34
N PHE A 183 3.31 17.60 -12.69
CA PHE A 183 4.75 17.47 -12.86
C PHE A 183 5.08 17.42 -14.35
N ARG A 184 5.60 18.52 -14.88
CA ARG A 184 6.22 18.54 -16.20
C ARG A 184 7.63 17.98 -16.02
N GLU A 185 7.94 16.99 -16.85
CA GLU A 185 9.28 16.41 -16.98
C GLU A 185 10.35 17.48 -17.22
#